data_343c32499eafe676578f87962eb72346
#
_entry.id   343c32499eafe676578f87962eb72346
#
_cell.length_a   1.000
_cell.length_b   1.000
_cell.length_c   1.000
_cell.angle_alpha   90.00
_cell.angle_beta   90.00
_cell.angle_gamma   90.00
#
_symmetry.space_group_name_H-M   'P 1'
#
loop_
_entity.id
_entity.type
_entity.pdbx_description
1 polymer ?
#
loop_
_entity_poly.entity_id
_entity_poly.type
_entity_poly.pdbx_seq_one_letter_code
_entity_poly.pdbx_strand_id
1 'polypeptide(L)'
;MQAAVPSPEASRYVFKNESIQPFSPFHVKVGVYNNEGEGPFGPVTTIYSAEEEPGRAPTRIRAKSLSASEMEVSWKALPWNASKRRVLGYEVRYWSRSEREETASVQRTSGNQTSTVISGLRGSTAYHISVRAYNTAGTGPPSTTVNVTTKKPPPSQPPVKVMWNTSNSKIILNWEHVKALENESEVTGYKVLYKKNRHSRPSVMETNTTSVELALPTDEDYIIQIKPFGEGGDGSSSKQITIPKIPGPNAVGSASKVSTLSALSTIALSFTARTSL
;
A
#
# COMPACT_ATOMS: atom_id res chain seq x y z
N MET A 1 29.22 13.01 -41.93
CA MET A 1 27.89 13.43 -42.44
C MET A 1 27.66 14.87 -42.01
N GLN A 2 27.17 15.72 -42.90
CA GLN A 2 26.88 17.15 -42.63
C GLN A 2 25.44 17.40 -43.01
N ALA A 3 24.74 18.21 -42.19
CA ALA A 3 23.38 18.65 -42.44
C ALA A 3 23.32 20.14 -42.31
N ALA A 4 22.78 20.83 -43.31
CA ALA A 4 22.54 22.26 -43.26
C ALA A 4 21.16 22.57 -42.67
N VAL A 5 21.12 23.54 -41.73
CA VAL A 5 19.92 24.08 -41.13
C VAL A 5 19.73 25.50 -41.65
N PRO A 6 18.81 25.76 -42.58
CA PRO A 6 18.74 27.04 -43.30
C PRO A 6 18.22 28.23 -42.45
N SER A 7 17.61 27.94 -41.30
CA SER A 7 17.11 29.01 -40.43
C SER A 7 18.13 29.34 -39.32
N PRO A 8 18.63 30.60 -39.25
CA PRO A 8 19.56 31.03 -38.21
C PRO A 8 18.89 31.04 -36.80
N GLU A 9 17.57 31.11 -36.74
CA GLU A 9 16.79 31.10 -35.51
C GLU A 9 16.55 29.68 -34.97
N ALA A 10 16.92 28.65 -35.74
CA ALA A 10 16.68 27.27 -35.33
C ALA A 10 17.58 26.86 -34.15
N SER A 11 16.98 26.63 -33.00
CA SER A 11 17.65 26.16 -31.80
C SER A 11 17.62 24.62 -31.64
N ARG A 12 16.96 23.90 -32.57
CA ARG A 12 16.78 22.45 -32.54
C ARG A 12 16.86 21.84 -33.93
N TYR A 13 17.60 20.76 -34.03
CA TYR A 13 17.66 19.93 -35.22
C TYR A 13 17.42 18.47 -34.84
N VAL A 14 16.60 17.75 -35.61
CA VAL A 14 16.31 16.33 -35.41
C VAL A 14 16.81 15.57 -36.63
N PHE A 15 17.82 14.75 -36.42
CA PHE A 15 18.33 13.84 -37.44
C PHE A 15 17.68 12.47 -37.31
N LYS A 16 17.08 11.96 -38.41
CA LYS A 16 16.46 10.63 -38.47
C LYS A 16 17.12 9.84 -39.58
N ASN A 17 17.57 8.63 -39.27
CA ASN A 17 18.10 7.68 -40.22
C ASN A 17 17.91 6.28 -39.65
N GLU A 18 17.29 5.38 -40.45
CA GLU A 18 16.98 3.99 -40.05
C GLU A 18 18.22 3.15 -39.78
N SER A 19 19.38 3.55 -40.35
CA SER A 19 20.65 2.86 -40.14
C SER A 19 21.34 3.19 -38.81
N ILE A 20 20.80 4.15 -38.05
CA ILE A 20 21.37 4.53 -36.74
C ILE A 20 21.11 3.45 -35.75
N GLN A 21 22.18 2.86 -35.19
CA GLN A 21 22.05 1.95 -34.07
C GLN A 21 21.53 2.67 -32.83
N PRO A 22 20.58 2.09 -32.12
CA PRO A 22 20.07 2.68 -30.87
C PRO A 22 21.17 2.87 -29.83
N PHE A 23 21.05 3.93 -29.05
CA PHE A 23 21.95 4.27 -27.94
C PHE A 23 23.44 4.24 -28.33
N SER A 24 23.75 4.70 -29.53
CA SER A 24 25.12 4.78 -30.05
C SER A 24 25.67 6.20 -29.90
N PRO A 25 26.96 6.36 -29.56
CA PRO A 25 27.58 7.67 -29.42
C PRO A 25 27.85 8.29 -30.81
N PHE A 26 27.54 9.56 -30.94
CA PHE A 26 27.84 10.40 -32.08
C PHE A 26 28.60 11.65 -31.62
N HIS A 27 29.65 11.99 -32.35
CA HIS A 27 30.39 13.24 -32.16
C HIS A 27 29.79 14.30 -33.07
N VAL A 28 29.24 15.34 -32.49
CA VAL A 28 28.56 16.42 -33.21
C VAL A 28 29.29 17.72 -32.96
N LYS A 29 29.44 18.50 -34.00
CA LYS A 29 29.88 19.90 -33.95
C LYS A 29 28.94 20.76 -34.77
N VAL A 30 28.72 21.99 -34.34
CA VAL A 30 27.85 22.95 -35.01
C VAL A 30 28.73 24.12 -35.50
N GLY A 31 28.52 24.51 -36.71
CA GLY A 31 29.18 25.69 -37.30
C GLY A 31 28.14 26.57 -37.96
N VAL A 32 28.55 27.78 -38.29
CA VAL A 32 27.74 28.75 -39.02
C VAL A 32 28.18 28.83 -40.49
N TYR A 33 27.25 29.18 -41.35
CA TYR A 33 27.59 29.44 -42.77
C TYR A 33 26.78 30.63 -43.27
N ASN A 34 27.30 31.28 -44.31
CA ASN A 34 26.61 32.32 -45.06
C ASN A 34 26.86 32.13 -46.57
N ASN A 35 26.49 33.12 -47.37
CA ASN A 35 26.68 33.09 -48.81
C ASN A 35 28.14 33.10 -49.27
N GLU A 36 29.06 33.54 -48.40
CA GLU A 36 30.51 33.59 -48.68
C GLU A 36 31.23 32.28 -48.30
N GLY A 37 30.59 31.43 -47.48
CA GLY A 37 31.14 30.15 -47.10
C GLY A 37 30.86 29.69 -45.67
N GLU A 38 31.62 28.68 -45.26
CA GLU A 38 31.52 28.09 -43.91
C GLU A 38 32.45 28.81 -42.93
N GLY A 39 31.89 29.14 -41.75
CA GLY A 39 32.64 29.68 -40.63
C GLY A 39 33.21 28.59 -39.72
N PRO A 40 33.83 28.97 -38.61
CA PRO A 40 34.41 28.01 -37.68
C PRO A 40 33.32 27.14 -36.98
N PHE A 41 33.71 25.92 -36.71
CA PHE A 41 32.90 25.01 -35.92
C PHE A 41 33.13 25.21 -34.42
N GLY A 42 32.06 25.04 -33.65
CA GLY A 42 32.15 24.97 -32.19
C GLY A 42 32.79 23.65 -31.69
N PRO A 43 32.89 23.48 -30.39
CA PRO A 43 33.48 22.30 -29.81
C PRO A 43 32.69 21.05 -30.18
N VAL A 44 33.40 19.94 -30.26
CA VAL A 44 32.77 18.60 -30.46
C VAL A 44 32.07 18.21 -29.20
N THR A 45 30.78 17.84 -29.31
CA THR A 45 29.95 17.31 -28.22
C THR A 45 29.57 15.90 -28.55
N THR A 46 29.67 14.98 -27.57
CA THR A 46 29.18 13.61 -27.70
C THR A 46 27.71 13.55 -27.31
N ILE A 47 26.89 13.10 -28.23
CA ILE A 47 25.48 12.82 -28.00
C ILE A 47 25.20 11.36 -28.27
N TYR A 48 24.12 10.81 -27.71
CA TYR A 48 23.70 9.44 -28.00
C TYR A 48 22.43 9.45 -28.83
N SER A 49 22.33 8.49 -29.77
CA SER A 49 21.08 8.26 -30.50
C SER A 49 19.97 7.82 -29.54
N ALA A 50 18.72 7.96 -29.98
CA ALA A 50 17.56 7.53 -29.20
C ALA A 50 17.65 6.03 -28.85
N GLU A 51 17.09 5.69 -27.69
CA GLU A 51 16.90 4.29 -27.30
C GLU A 51 15.79 3.66 -28.14
N GLU A 52 15.79 2.34 -28.26
CA GLU A 52 14.63 1.57 -28.67
C GLU A 52 13.90 1.02 -27.43
N GLU A 53 12.63 0.72 -27.60
CA GLU A 53 11.85 0.04 -26.57
C GLU A 53 12.49 -1.31 -26.20
N PRO A 54 12.32 -1.76 -24.94
CA PRO A 54 12.80 -3.08 -24.51
C PRO A 54 12.21 -4.19 -25.40
N GLY A 55 13.07 -4.97 -26.07
CA GLY A 55 12.63 -5.97 -27.06
C GLY A 55 12.25 -7.32 -26.47
N ARG A 56 12.32 -7.48 -25.14
CA ARG A 56 12.02 -8.76 -24.45
C ARG A 56 11.09 -8.53 -23.27
N ALA A 57 10.23 -9.51 -23.02
CA ALA A 57 9.35 -9.52 -21.85
C ALA A 57 10.09 -10.01 -20.60
N PRO A 58 9.77 -9.49 -19.41
CA PRO A 58 10.15 -10.10 -18.14
C PRO A 58 9.64 -11.55 -18.05
N THR A 59 10.34 -12.39 -17.31
CA THR A 59 10.02 -13.82 -17.16
C THR A 59 9.84 -14.20 -15.70
N ARG A 60 9.36 -15.42 -15.43
CA ARG A 60 9.14 -15.97 -14.10
C ARG A 60 8.25 -15.08 -13.24
N ILE A 61 7.17 -14.58 -13.84
CA ILE A 61 6.20 -13.79 -13.09
C ILE A 61 5.53 -14.67 -12.03
N ARG A 62 5.46 -14.15 -10.81
CA ARG A 62 4.73 -14.77 -9.70
C ARG A 62 3.87 -13.73 -9.03
N ALA A 63 2.67 -14.12 -8.64
CA ALA A 63 1.77 -13.29 -7.86
C ALA A 63 1.30 -14.07 -6.64
N LYS A 64 1.28 -13.43 -5.47
CA LYS A 64 0.86 -14.01 -4.21
C LYS A 64 -0.07 -13.02 -3.51
N SER A 65 -1.26 -13.46 -3.14
CA SER A 65 -2.15 -12.68 -2.29
C SER A 65 -1.59 -12.61 -0.87
N LEU A 66 -1.42 -11.40 -0.37
CA LEU A 66 -1.00 -11.12 1.01
C LEU A 66 -2.22 -10.95 1.93
N SER A 67 -3.24 -10.24 1.45
CA SER A 67 -4.48 -9.98 2.18
C SER A 67 -5.67 -9.87 1.22
N ALA A 68 -6.80 -9.38 1.70
CA ALA A 68 -7.94 -9.04 0.86
C ALA A 68 -7.68 -7.85 -0.07
N SER A 69 -6.76 -6.95 0.30
CA SER A 69 -6.50 -5.71 -0.40
C SER A 69 -5.08 -5.60 -0.95
N GLU A 70 -4.24 -6.61 -0.76
CA GLU A 70 -2.82 -6.56 -1.16
C GLU A 70 -2.36 -7.85 -1.82
N MET A 71 -1.53 -7.70 -2.84
CA MET A 71 -0.78 -8.79 -3.45
C MET A 71 0.67 -8.40 -3.71
N GLU A 72 1.57 -9.36 -3.61
CA GLU A 72 2.96 -9.23 -4.04
C GLU A 72 3.11 -9.80 -5.44
N VAL A 73 3.74 -9.04 -6.34
CA VAL A 73 4.11 -9.47 -7.68
C VAL A 73 5.61 -9.47 -7.81
N SER A 74 6.20 -10.55 -8.31
CA SER A 74 7.64 -10.68 -8.53
C SER A 74 7.94 -11.21 -9.93
N TRP A 75 9.10 -10.87 -10.46
CA TRP A 75 9.55 -11.24 -11.79
C TRP A 75 11.08 -11.40 -11.85
N LYS A 76 11.55 -12.05 -12.90
CA LYS A 76 12.98 -12.06 -13.24
C LYS A 76 13.27 -10.84 -14.10
N ALA A 77 14.23 -10.01 -13.67
CA ALA A 77 14.70 -8.86 -14.41
C ALA A 77 15.27 -9.28 -15.78
N LEU A 78 15.16 -8.41 -16.77
CA LEU A 78 15.84 -8.57 -18.04
C LEU A 78 17.35 -8.50 -17.82
N PRO A 79 18.14 -9.42 -18.41
CA PRO A 79 19.58 -9.38 -18.30
C PRO A 79 20.13 -8.12 -18.99
N TRP A 80 21.00 -7.40 -18.29
CA TRP A 80 21.63 -6.18 -18.79
C TRP A 80 22.32 -6.36 -20.16
N ASN A 81 22.92 -7.52 -20.38
CA ASN A 81 23.73 -7.82 -21.57
C ASN A 81 22.92 -8.24 -22.79
N ALA A 82 21.62 -8.49 -22.68
CA ALA A 82 20.83 -9.08 -23.75
C ALA A 82 20.32 -8.07 -24.79
N SER A 83 20.43 -6.79 -24.50
CA SER A 83 20.12 -5.72 -25.45
C SER A 83 20.89 -4.47 -25.07
N LYS A 84 21.39 -3.73 -26.06
CA LYS A 84 21.92 -2.37 -25.91
C LYS A 84 20.84 -1.37 -25.45
N ARG A 85 19.77 -1.86 -24.83
CA ARG A 85 18.55 -1.15 -24.46
C ARG A 85 18.47 -1.07 -22.95
N ARG A 86 18.59 0.12 -22.42
CA ARG A 86 18.51 0.38 -20.99
C ARG A 86 17.10 0.12 -20.50
N VAL A 87 16.96 -0.60 -19.39
CA VAL A 87 15.68 -0.73 -18.68
C VAL A 87 15.66 0.28 -17.55
N LEU A 88 14.72 1.23 -17.60
CA LEU A 88 14.49 2.22 -16.55
C LEU A 88 13.61 1.66 -15.43
N GLY A 89 12.71 0.75 -15.76
CA GLY A 89 11.80 0.15 -14.81
C GLY A 89 10.87 -0.87 -15.41
N TYR A 90 9.90 -1.25 -14.61
CA TYR A 90 8.86 -2.21 -15.01
C TYR A 90 7.49 -1.63 -14.76
N GLU A 91 6.55 -1.91 -15.67
CA GLU A 91 5.12 -1.67 -15.51
C GLU A 91 4.45 -2.98 -15.12
N VAL A 92 3.92 -3.04 -13.92
CA VAL A 92 3.04 -4.12 -13.46
C VAL A 92 1.62 -3.72 -13.78
N ARG A 93 0.99 -4.41 -14.71
CA ARG A 93 -0.39 -4.22 -15.12
C ARG A 93 -1.26 -5.25 -14.45
N TYR A 94 -2.39 -4.82 -13.90
CA TYR A 94 -3.33 -5.73 -13.23
C TYR A 94 -4.77 -5.29 -13.46
N TRP A 95 -5.65 -6.26 -13.67
CA TRP A 95 -7.08 -6.04 -13.90
C TRP A 95 -7.87 -7.22 -13.33
N SER A 96 -9.11 -6.97 -12.91
CA SER A 96 -9.98 -8.04 -12.43
C SER A 96 -10.44 -8.91 -13.59
N ARG A 97 -10.82 -10.16 -13.32
CA ARG A 97 -11.30 -11.09 -14.36
C ARG A 97 -12.55 -10.56 -15.12
N SER A 98 -13.31 -9.66 -14.53
CA SER A 98 -14.48 -9.02 -15.17
C SER A 98 -14.13 -7.82 -16.05
N GLU A 99 -12.89 -7.36 -16.01
CA GLU A 99 -12.38 -6.21 -16.76
C GLU A 99 -11.54 -6.68 -17.96
N ARG A 100 -11.21 -5.74 -18.85
CA ARG A 100 -10.34 -5.99 -20.00
C ARG A 100 -8.93 -5.48 -19.71
N GLU A 101 -7.93 -6.06 -20.40
CA GLU A 101 -6.53 -5.64 -20.26
C GLU A 101 -6.32 -4.16 -20.63
N GLU A 102 -7.13 -3.61 -21.55
CA GLU A 102 -7.06 -2.20 -21.96
C GLU A 102 -7.35 -1.23 -20.82
N THR A 103 -8.16 -1.66 -19.83
CA THR A 103 -8.51 -0.88 -18.64
C THR A 103 -7.65 -1.22 -17.43
N ALA A 104 -6.57 -1.98 -17.61
CA ALA A 104 -5.71 -2.41 -16.53
C ALA A 104 -5.13 -1.23 -15.76
N SER A 105 -5.12 -1.34 -14.44
CA SER A 105 -4.33 -0.47 -13.58
C SER A 105 -2.85 -0.74 -13.77
N VAL A 106 -2.03 0.29 -13.60
CA VAL A 106 -0.58 0.21 -13.83
C VAL A 106 0.18 0.72 -12.62
N GLN A 107 1.10 -0.09 -12.12
CA GLN A 107 2.08 0.33 -11.13
C GLN A 107 3.48 0.27 -11.72
N ARG A 108 4.22 1.38 -11.66
CA ARG A 108 5.60 1.47 -12.15
C ARG A 108 6.59 1.25 -11.02
N THR A 109 7.71 0.60 -11.35
CA THR A 109 8.84 0.37 -10.45
C THR A 109 10.13 0.84 -11.11
N SER A 110 11.19 1.00 -10.33
CA SER A 110 12.54 1.26 -10.86
C SER A 110 13.18 0.00 -11.45
N GLY A 111 14.20 0.17 -12.28
CA GLY A 111 14.84 -0.93 -13.04
C GLY A 111 15.58 -1.97 -12.19
N ASN A 112 15.94 -1.63 -10.96
CA ASN A 112 16.59 -2.54 -10.01
C ASN A 112 15.60 -3.33 -9.14
N GLN A 113 14.31 -3.00 -9.18
CA GLN A 113 13.27 -3.75 -8.47
C GLN A 113 12.82 -4.96 -9.27
N THR A 114 12.65 -6.08 -8.58
CA THR A 114 12.15 -7.34 -9.13
C THR A 114 10.89 -7.83 -8.43
N SER A 115 10.33 -7.01 -7.53
CA SER A 115 9.05 -7.23 -6.88
C SER A 115 8.40 -5.90 -6.49
N THR A 116 7.10 -5.95 -6.30
CA THR A 116 6.31 -4.83 -5.77
C THR A 116 5.07 -5.35 -5.06
N VAL A 117 4.57 -4.58 -4.09
CA VAL A 117 3.29 -4.83 -3.44
C VAL A 117 2.25 -3.90 -4.05
N ILE A 118 1.15 -4.46 -4.51
CA ILE A 118 -0.02 -3.74 -5.02
C ILE A 118 -1.07 -3.72 -3.93
N SER A 119 -1.57 -2.56 -3.58
CA SER A 119 -2.58 -2.34 -2.54
C SER A 119 -3.88 -1.74 -3.11
N GLY A 120 -4.92 -1.67 -2.29
CA GLY A 120 -6.22 -1.13 -2.71
C GLY A 120 -7.06 -2.08 -3.56
N LEU A 121 -6.76 -3.37 -3.52
CA LEU A 121 -7.49 -4.40 -4.25
C LEU A 121 -8.83 -4.72 -3.58
N ARG A 122 -9.73 -5.34 -4.35
CA ARG A 122 -10.99 -5.90 -3.84
C ARG A 122 -10.74 -7.30 -3.32
N GLY A 123 -11.33 -7.62 -2.17
CA GLY A 123 -11.27 -8.97 -1.59
C GLY A 123 -12.06 -10.00 -2.41
N SER A 124 -11.71 -11.26 -2.27
CA SER A 124 -12.33 -12.40 -2.99
C SER A 124 -12.38 -12.21 -4.51
N THR A 125 -11.43 -11.47 -5.09
CA THR A 125 -11.43 -11.09 -6.49
C THR A 125 -10.24 -11.72 -7.21
N ALA A 126 -10.52 -12.37 -8.37
CA ALA A 126 -9.47 -12.90 -9.24
C ALA A 126 -8.93 -11.76 -10.12
N TYR A 127 -7.60 -11.60 -10.10
CA TYR A 127 -6.86 -10.64 -10.91
C TYR A 127 -5.96 -11.34 -11.92
N HIS A 128 -5.83 -10.72 -13.08
CA HIS A 128 -4.83 -11.02 -14.09
C HIS A 128 -3.68 -10.02 -13.93
N ILE A 129 -2.45 -10.50 -14.08
CA ILE A 129 -1.23 -9.69 -13.93
C ILE A 129 -0.31 -9.95 -15.11
N SER A 130 0.21 -8.87 -15.70
CA SER A 130 1.32 -8.92 -16.66
C SER A 130 2.37 -7.87 -16.30
N VAL A 131 3.62 -8.11 -16.69
CA VAL A 131 4.73 -7.20 -16.44
C VAL A 131 5.41 -6.85 -17.74
N ARG A 132 5.73 -5.58 -17.95
CA ARG A 132 6.47 -5.06 -19.10
C ARG A 132 7.67 -4.28 -18.60
N ALA A 133 8.77 -4.35 -19.31
CA ALA A 133 9.89 -3.44 -19.08
C ALA A 133 9.66 -2.13 -19.85
N TYR A 134 10.15 -1.01 -19.36
CA TYR A 134 10.10 0.28 -20.07
C TYR A 134 11.41 1.04 -19.98
N ASN A 135 11.60 1.93 -20.95
CA ASN A 135 12.69 2.91 -21.00
C ASN A 135 12.18 4.25 -21.55
N THR A 136 13.09 5.14 -21.96
CA THR A 136 12.74 6.45 -22.53
C THR A 136 12.07 6.35 -23.89
N ALA A 137 12.29 5.28 -24.64
CA ALA A 137 11.67 5.09 -25.95
C ALA A 137 10.21 4.58 -25.83
N GLY A 138 9.92 3.78 -24.79
CA GLY A 138 8.59 3.25 -24.58
C GLY A 138 8.56 1.99 -23.73
N THR A 139 7.49 1.23 -23.89
CA THR A 139 7.20 0.02 -23.12
C THR A 139 7.28 -1.21 -24.01
N GLY A 140 8.08 -2.18 -23.62
CA GLY A 140 8.30 -3.43 -24.34
C GLY A 140 7.14 -4.42 -24.28
N PRO A 141 7.33 -5.64 -24.81
CA PRO A 141 6.28 -6.64 -24.86
C PRO A 141 5.86 -7.12 -23.47
N PRO A 142 4.58 -7.54 -23.31
CA PRO A 142 4.08 -8.08 -22.05
C PRO A 142 4.67 -9.45 -21.75
N SER A 143 4.84 -9.74 -20.48
CA SER A 143 5.09 -11.09 -20.00
C SER A 143 3.88 -12.01 -20.24
N THR A 144 4.06 -13.30 -19.95
CA THR A 144 2.91 -14.19 -19.75
C THR A 144 2.05 -13.68 -18.60
N THR A 145 0.72 -13.73 -18.79
CA THR A 145 -0.25 -13.35 -17.76
C THR A 145 -0.32 -14.43 -16.69
N VAL A 146 -0.28 -14.03 -15.44
CA VAL A 146 -0.52 -14.89 -14.28
C VAL A 146 -1.79 -14.46 -13.54
N ASN A 147 -2.39 -15.40 -12.81
CA ASN A 147 -3.61 -15.15 -12.07
C ASN A 147 -3.37 -15.28 -10.58
N VAL A 148 -4.06 -14.44 -9.79
CA VAL A 148 -4.10 -14.54 -8.33
C VAL A 148 -5.50 -14.12 -7.85
N THR A 149 -5.98 -14.79 -6.81
CA THR A 149 -7.22 -14.39 -6.13
C THR A 149 -6.87 -13.81 -4.78
N THR A 150 -7.36 -12.62 -4.49
CA THR A 150 -7.21 -11.97 -3.19
C THR A 150 -7.95 -12.76 -2.11
N LYS A 151 -7.51 -12.62 -0.85
CA LYS A 151 -8.16 -13.25 0.30
C LYS A 151 -9.59 -12.73 0.48
N LYS A 152 -10.40 -13.46 1.27
CA LYS A 152 -11.70 -12.94 1.72
C LYS A 152 -11.50 -11.64 2.51
N PRO A 153 -12.46 -10.70 2.49
CA PRO A 153 -12.40 -9.50 3.32
C PRO A 153 -12.16 -9.81 4.80
N PRO A 154 -11.53 -8.91 5.55
CA PRO A 154 -11.36 -9.09 6.99
C PRO A 154 -12.70 -8.98 7.74
N PRO A 155 -12.78 -9.44 9.01
CA PRO A 155 -13.99 -9.37 9.81
C PRO A 155 -14.52 -7.93 9.96
N SER A 156 -15.76 -7.70 9.58
CA SER A 156 -16.40 -6.37 9.63
C SER A 156 -16.97 -6.03 11.01
N GLN A 157 -17.25 -7.05 11.84
CA GLN A 157 -17.80 -6.83 13.17
C GLN A 157 -16.69 -6.47 14.16
N PRO A 158 -16.83 -5.36 14.93
CA PRO A 158 -15.86 -5.01 15.95
C PRO A 158 -16.05 -5.86 17.21
N PRO A 159 -15.01 -6.05 18.04
CA PRO A 159 -15.16 -6.61 19.38
C PRO A 159 -16.13 -5.78 20.22
N VAL A 160 -17.03 -6.46 20.91
CA VAL A 160 -18.04 -5.87 21.81
C VAL A 160 -17.85 -6.38 23.23
N LYS A 161 -18.56 -5.76 24.19
CA LYS A 161 -18.48 -6.07 25.62
C LYS A 161 -17.05 -6.12 26.14
N VAL A 162 -16.26 -5.13 25.72
CA VAL A 162 -14.89 -5.01 26.19
C VAL A 162 -14.91 -4.55 27.65
N MET A 163 -14.43 -5.43 28.52
CA MET A 163 -14.32 -5.19 29.96
C MET A 163 -12.85 -5.12 30.35
N TRP A 164 -12.56 -4.39 31.40
CA TRP A 164 -11.22 -4.33 31.96
C TRP A 164 -11.24 -4.32 33.47
N ASN A 165 -10.21 -4.85 34.07
CA ASN A 165 -9.92 -4.73 35.49
C ASN A 165 -8.40 -4.56 35.69
N THR A 166 -8.00 -4.27 36.90
CA THR A 166 -6.59 -4.18 37.26
C THR A 166 -6.29 -5.17 38.38
N SER A 167 -5.20 -5.87 38.26
CA SER A 167 -4.69 -6.81 39.26
C SER A 167 -3.18 -6.82 39.23
N ASN A 168 -2.53 -6.74 40.39
CA ASN A 168 -1.09 -6.82 40.54
C ASN A 168 -0.31 -5.88 39.58
N SER A 169 -0.72 -4.63 39.48
CA SER A 169 -0.14 -3.63 38.56
C SER A 169 -0.22 -4.00 37.09
N LYS A 170 -1.18 -4.85 36.69
CA LYS A 170 -1.47 -5.21 35.30
C LYS A 170 -2.89 -4.78 34.95
N ILE A 171 -3.09 -4.45 33.70
CA ILE A 171 -4.42 -4.21 33.11
C ILE A 171 -4.84 -5.52 32.42
N ILE A 172 -5.97 -6.06 32.82
CA ILE A 172 -6.56 -7.27 32.26
C ILE A 172 -7.75 -6.85 31.41
N LEU A 173 -7.74 -7.21 30.14
CA LEU A 173 -8.83 -6.95 29.18
C LEU A 173 -9.50 -8.26 28.78
N ASN A 174 -10.81 -8.23 28.64
CA ASN A 174 -11.64 -9.33 28.14
C ASN A 174 -12.69 -8.76 27.17
N TRP A 175 -13.06 -9.54 26.15
CA TRP A 175 -14.08 -9.15 25.18
C TRP A 175 -14.79 -10.39 24.64
N GLU A 176 -15.94 -10.18 23.97
CA GLU A 176 -16.62 -11.27 23.30
C GLU A 176 -15.91 -11.68 22.01
N HIS A 177 -15.96 -12.98 21.70
CA HIS A 177 -15.44 -13.51 20.43
C HIS A 177 -16.19 -12.89 19.24
N VAL A 178 -15.42 -12.38 18.27
CA VAL A 178 -15.96 -11.88 17.00
C VAL A 178 -16.18 -13.05 16.06
N LYS A 179 -17.40 -13.21 15.59
CA LYS A 179 -17.75 -14.22 14.58
C LYS A 179 -17.69 -13.55 13.20
N ALA A 180 -16.82 -14.05 12.33
CA ALA A 180 -16.77 -13.61 10.93
C ALA A 180 -18.06 -14.01 10.18
N LEU A 181 -18.46 -13.20 9.22
CA LEU A 181 -19.55 -13.51 8.30
C LEU A 181 -19.07 -14.54 7.25
N GLU A 182 -20.00 -15.15 6.53
CA GLU A 182 -19.71 -16.23 5.57
C GLU A 182 -18.75 -15.80 4.45
N ASN A 183 -18.86 -14.54 4.01
CA ASN A 183 -18.01 -13.95 2.96
C ASN A 183 -16.72 -13.31 3.49
N GLU A 184 -16.45 -13.37 4.78
CA GLU A 184 -15.27 -12.83 5.44
C GLU A 184 -14.25 -13.94 5.76
N SER A 185 -13.01 -13.51 6.02
CA SER A 185 -11.97 -14.41 6.55
C SER A 185 -12.22 -14.71 8.01
N GLU A 186 -11.91 -15.93 8.43
CA GLU A 186 -12.02 -16.34 9.83
C GLU A 186 -11.15 -15.49 10.74
N VAL A 187 -11.62 -15.24 11.97
CA VAL A 187 -10.84 -14.55 12.99
C VAL A 187 -9.76 -15.49 13.52
N THR A 188 -8.51 -15.16 13.27
CA THR A 188 -7.34 -15.90 13.76
C THR A 188 -6.75 -15.31 15.04
N GLY A 189 -7.10 -14.08 15.35
CA GLY A 189 -6.63 -13.39 16.56
C GLY A 189 -7.12 -11.95 16.65
N TYR A 190 -6.56 -11.24 17.62
CA TYR A 190 -6.89 -9.86 17.93
C TYR A 190 -5.62 -9.03 18.12
N LYS A 191 -5.68 -7.78 17.66
CA LYS A 191 -4.68 -6.75 17.92
C LYS A 191 -5.23 -5.79 18.96
N VAL A 192 -4.54 -5.69 20.09
CA VAL A 192 -4.81 -4.73 21.14
C VAL A 192 -3.89 -3.55 20.95
N LEU A 193 -4.46 -2.40 20.57
CA LEU A 193 -3.74 -1.16 20.37
C LEU A 193 -3.91 -0.32 21.64
N TYR A 194 -2.81 0.12 22.23
CA TYR A 194 -2.82 0.93 23.44
C TYR A 194 -1.80 2.06 23.38
N LYS A 195 -2.16 3.20 23.96
CA LYS A 195 -1.31 4.40 24.04
C LYS A 195 -1.60 5.22 25.27
N LYS A 196 -0.61 5.93 25.81
CA LYS A 196 -0.72 6.75 27.02
C LYS A 196 -1.58 8.01 26.84
N ASN A 197 -1.60 8.62 25.67
CA ASN A 197 -2.37 9.82 25.37
C ASN A 197 -2.74 9.89 23.87
N ARG A 198 -3.51 10.90 23.48
CA ARG A 198 -3.99 11.05 22.09
C ARG A 198 -2.85 11.28 21.08
N HIS A 199 -1.73 11.82 21.49
CA HIS A 199 -0.62 12.22 20.62
C HIS A 199 0.47 11.14 20.51
N SER A 200 0.50 10.14 21.41
CA SER A 200 1.49 9.06 21.33
C SER A 200 1.10 8.04 20.26
N ARG A 201 2.13 7.44 19.64
CA ARG A 201 1.94 6.31 18.73
C ARG A 201 1.42 5.12 19.54
N PRO A 202 0.42 4.39 19.04
CA PRO A 202 -0.05 3.19 19.71
C PRO A 202 1.01 2.08 19.66
N SER A 203 1.16 1.40 20.77
CA SER A 203 1.78 0.07 20.83
C SER A 203 0.74 -0.97 20.46
N VAL A 204 1.17 -2.10 19.90
CA VAL A 204 0.31 -3.18 19.46
C VAL A 204 0.73 -4.47 20.14
N MET A 205 -0.23 -5.20 20.72
CA MET A 205 -0.06 -6.56 21.22
C MET A 205 -1.02 -7.48 20.47
N GLU A 206 -0.52 -8.62 19.98
CA GLU A 206 -1.34 -9.62 19.31
C GLU A 206 -1.65 -10.79 20.27
N THR A 207 -2.85 -11.33 20.18
CA THR A 207 -3.30 -12.51 20.92
C THR A 207 -4.27 -13.32 20.07
N ASN A 208 -4.31 -14.62 20.30
CA ASN A 208 -5.28 -15.53 19.70
C ASN A 208 -6.47 -15.84 20.63
N THR A 209 -6.51 -15.21 21.80
CA THR A 209 -7.58 -15.35 22.79
C THR A 209 -8.41 -14.09 22.87
N THR A 210 -9.54 -14.15 23.57
CA THR A 210 -10.41 -13.00 23.86
C THR A 210 -10.07 -12.32 25.19
N SER A 211 -8.83 -12.49 25.65
CA SER A 211 -8.30 -11.93 26.88
C SER A 211 -6.82 -11.58 26.72
N VAL A 212 -6.36 -10.53 27.38
CA VAL A 212 -4.96 -10.16 27.43
C VAL A 212 -4.60 -9.46 28.75
N GLU A 213 -3.38 -9.71 29.23
CA GLU A 213 -2.79 -8.98 30.33
C GLU A 213 -1.74 -8.00 29.81
N LEU A 214 -1.90 -6.72 30.12
CA LEU A 214 -0.96 -5.67 29.80
C LEU A 214 -0.18 -5.26 31.04
N ALA A 215 1.11 -5.53 31.06
CA ALA A 215 2.01 -5.08 32.14
C ALA A 215 2.39 -3.61 31.90
N LEU A 216 1.46 -2.70 32.24
CA LEU A 216 1.61 -1.27 32.04
C LEU A 216 1.57 -0.55 33.40
N PRO A 217 2.34 0.54 33.57
CA PRO A 217 2.22 1.39 34.75
C PRO A 217 0.78 1.85 34.94
N THR A 218 0.25 1.71 36.14
CA THR A 218 -1.16 2.07 36.46
C THR A 218 -1.32 3.54 36.88
N ASP A 219 -0.24 4.28 36.96
CA ASP A 219 -0.19 5.71 37.31
C ASP A 219 -0.42 6.66 36.12
N GLU A 220 -0.74 6.09 34.93
CA GLU A 220 -1.03 6.85 33.72
C GLU A 220 -2.38 6.45 33.11
N ASP A 221 -2.97 7.36 32.31
CA ASP A 221 -4.15 7.08 31.52
C ASP A 221 -3.81 6.35 30.23
N TYR A 222 -4.59 5.36 29.86
CA TYR A 222 -4.44 4.64 28.60
C TYR A 222 -5.68 4.70 27.73
N ILE A 223 -5.47 4.85 26.43
CA ILE A 223 -6.50 4.70 25.41
C ILE A 223 -6.26 3.38 24.70
N ILE A 224 -7.29 2.53 24.70
CA ILE A 224 -7.20 1.16 24.15
C ILE A 224 -8.27 0.95 23.09
N GLN A 225 -7.90 0.26 22.02
CA GLN A 225 -8.80 -0.29 21.01
C GLN A 225 -8.40 -1.72 20.69
N ILE A 226 -9.38 -2.54 20.36
CA ILE A 226 -9.17 -3.94 19.98
C ILE A 226 -9.78 -4.15 18.61
N LYS A 227 -9.07 -4.85 17.74
CA LYS A 227 -9.57 -5.26 16.43
C LYS A 227 -9.26 -6.73 16.15
N PRO A 228 -10.18 -7.48 15.55
CA PRO A 228 -9.92 -8.83 15.09
C PRO A 228 -9.02 -8.77 13.86
N PHE A 229 -8.30 -9.85 13.58
CA PHE A 229 -7.61 -10.03 12.30
C PHE A 229 -7.76 -11.46 11.80
N GLY A 230 -7.60 -11.63 10.51
CA GLY A 230 -7.60 -12.91 9.82
C GLY A 230 -6.73 -12.87 8.59
N GLU A 231 -6.84 -13.87 7.72
CA GLU A 231 -6.09 -13.91 6.45
C GLU A 231 -6.37 -12.72 5.52
N GLY A 232 -7.57 -12.13 5.62
CA GLY A 232 -7.97 -10.96 4.85
C GLY A 232 -7.33 -9.66 5.32
N GLY A 233 -6.71 -9.66 6.50
CA GLY A 233 -6.12 -8.50 7.15
C GLY A 233 -6.81 -8.11 8.45
N ASP A 234 -6.63 -6.87 8.87
CA ASP A 234 -7.19 -6.31 10.09
C ASP A 234 -8.67 -5.95 9.90
N GLY A 235 -9.53 -6.38 10.83
CA GLY A 235 -10.94 -6.08 10.84
C GLY A 235 -11.30 -4.76 11.54
N SER A 236 -12.59 -4.57 11.83
CA SER A 236 -13.12 -3.35 12.43
C SER A 236 -12.71 -3.22 13.90
N SER A 237 -12.31 -2.01 14.28
CA SER A 237 -11.89 -1.73 15.66
C SER A 237 -13.08 -1.56 16.60
N SER A 238 -12.92 -1.99 17.86
CA SER A 238 -13.84 -1.67 18.95
C SER A 238 -13.96 -0.15 19.17
N LYS A 239 -14.95 0.27 19.93
CA LYS A 239 -14.96 1.61 20.51
C LYS A 239 -13.69 1.83 21.33
N GLN A 240 -13.22 3.07 21.40
CA GLN A 240 -12.11 3.44 22.26
C GLN A 240 -12.52 3.32 23.73
N ILE A 241 -11.64 2.75 24.54
CA ILE A 241 -11.79 2.63 25.98
C ILE A 241 -10.70 3.46 26.62
N THR A 242 -11.06 4.31 27.57
CA THR A 242 -10.11 5.03 28.38
C THR A 242 -9.99 4.35 29.73
N ILE A 243 -8.80 3.91 30.08
CA ILE A 243 -8.48 3.40 31.42
C ILE A 243 -7.80 4.52 32.18
N PRO A 244 -8.44 5.07 33.22
CA PRO A 244 -7.88 6.16 34.00
C PRO A 244 -6.71 5.65 34.86
N LYS A 245 -5.77 6.52 35.15
CA LYS A 245 -4.71 6.27 36.12
C LYS A 245 -5.30 5.87 37.49
N ILE A 246 -4.70 4.88 38.11
CA ILE A 246 -5.11 4.43 39.45
C ILE A 246 -4.15 5.07 40.45
N PRO A 247 -4.67 5.85 41.40
CA PRO A 247 -3.85 6.43 42.48
C PRO A 247 -3.15 5.31 43.25
N GLY A 248 -1.84 5.39 43.38
CA GLY A 248 -1.08 4.46 44.21
C GLY A 248 -1.49 4.53 45.67
N PRO A 249 -1.23 3.51 46.50
CA PRO A 249 -1.64 3.41 47.89
C PRO A 249 -1.13 4.54 48.82
N ASN A 250 -0.24 5.40 48.33
CA ASN A 250 0.35 6.51 49.11
C ASN A 250 -0.25 7.88 48.82
N ALA A 251 -1.37 7.99 48.08
CA ALA A 251 -2.10 9.25 47.92
C ALA A 251 -3.09 9.43 49.11
N VAL A 252 -2.58 9.53 50.31
CA VAL A 252 -3.40 9.94 51.48
C VAL A 252 -3.44 11.46 51.48
N GLY A 253 -4.55 12.02 51.00
CA GLY A 253 -4.76 13.45 51.06
C GLY A 253 -6.00 13.91 50.30
N SER A 254 -7.13 13.89 50.99
CA SER A 254 -8.45 14.42 50.68
C SER A 254 -9.50 13.40 50.20
N ALA A 255 -10.39 13.08 51.14
CA ALA A 255 -11.63 12.39 50.89
C ALA A 255 -12.53 13.21 49.95
N SER A 256 -12.70 12.80 48.73
CA SER A 256 -13.82 13.18 47.89
C SER A 256 -14.65 11.94 47.59
N LYS A 257 -15.91 12.05 47.92
CA LYS A 257 -16.96 11.04 47.88
C LYS A 257 -16.93 10.22 46.58
N VAL A 258 -16.79 8.91 46.74
CA VAL A 258 -17.07 7.94 45.67
C VAL A 258 -18.58 7.97 45.41
N SER A 259 -19.01 8.60 44.36
CA SER A 259 -20.36 8.42 43.83
C SER A 259 -20.34 7.16 42.96
N THR A 260 -20.85 6.08 43.51
CA THR A 260 -21.21 4.88 42.77
C THR A 260 -22.40 5.22 41.85
N LEU A 261 -22.13 5.54 40.61
CA LEU A 261 -23.15 5.58 39.56
C LEU A 261 -23.30 4.16 38.99
N SER A 262 -24.15 3.37 39.65
CA SER A 262 -24.77 2.21 39.04
C SER A 262 -25.84 2.73 38.06
N ALA A 263 -25.56 2.76 36.79
CA ALA A 263 -26.55 3.02 35.76
C ALA A 263 -27.41 1.76 35.54
N LEU A 264 -28.43 1.58 36.37
CA LEU A 264 -29.59 0.75 36.07
C LEU A 264 -30.49 1.57 35.13
N SER A 265 -30.41 1.32 33.83
CA SER A 265 -31.42 1.80 32.89
C SER A 265 -32.63 0.88 32.90
N THR A 266 -33.61 1.24 33.74
CA THR A 266 -34.98 0.68 33.69
C THR A 266 -35.68 1.31 32.50
N ILE A 267 -35.91 0.53 31.44
CA ILE A 267 -36.84 0.90 30.36
C ILE A 267 -38.27 0.62 30.88
N ALA A 268 -39.00 1.69 31.24
CA ALA A 268 -40.41 1.60 31.49
C ALA A 268 -41.17 1.69 30.14
N LEU A 269 -41.74 0.59 29.69
CA LEU A 269 -42.73 0.56 28.63
C LEU A 269 -44.08 0.94 29.20
N SER A 270 -44.58 2.15 28.90
CA SER A 270 -45.95 2.52 29.17
C SER A 270 -46.82 2.13 27.97
N PHE A 271 -47.66 1.15 28.14
CA PHE A 271 -48.80 0.86 27.24
C PHE A 271 -49.99 1.77 27.60
N THR A 272 -50.35 2.67 26.73
CA THR A 272 -51.67 3.35 26.79
C THR A 272 -52.62 2.59 25.85
N ALA A 273 -53.57 1.86 26.45
CA ALA A 273 -54.73 1.37 25.72
C ALA A 273 -55.72 2.52 25.53
N ARG A 274 -56.02 2.85 24.27
CA ARG A 274 -57.19 3.67 23.93
C ARG A 274 -58.35 2.76 23.57
N THR A 275 -59.37 2.73 24.43
CA THR A 275 -60.72 2.26 24.11
C THR A 275 -61.45 3.39 23.41
N SER A 276 -61.95 3.16 22.19
CA SER A 276 -62.90 3.99 21.50
C SER A 276 -64.31 3.38 21.64
N LEU A 277 -65.22 4.19 22.06
CA LEU A 277 -66.64 4.02 21.81
C LEU A 277 -66.95 4.36 20.34
#